data_7db68ea5057ca2bbd370db1180db5415
#
_entry.id   7db68ea5057ca2bbd370db1180db5415
#
_cell.length_a   1.000
_cell.length_b   1.000
_cell.length_c   1.000
_cell.angle_alpha   90.00
_cell.angle_beta   90.00
_cell.angle_gamma   90.00
#
_symmetry.space_group_name_H-M   'P 1'
#
loop_
_entity.id
_entity.type
_entity.pdbx_description
1 polymer ?
#
loop_
_entity_poly.entity_id
_entity_poly.type
_entity_poly.pdbx_seq_one_letter_code
_entity_poly.pdbx_strand_id
1 'polypeptide(L)'
;MIQTETRLRVADNSGAKELLCIRVLGGTGRKYANIGDIIVCTVKDATPGGAVKKGDVVKAVVVRTKRGTRRADGSYVKFDQNAAVIIKDKNDKNPVGTRIFGPVARELRDTGFMKIVSLAPEVL
;
A
#
# COMPACT_ATOMS: atom_id res chain seq x y z
N MET A 1 10.49 2.62 -7.19
CA MET A 1 10.22 1.35 -6.52
C MET A 1 10.32 1.52 -5.02
N ILE A 2 9.57 0.72 -4.31
CA ILE A 2 9.55 0.78 -2.84
C ILE A 2 10.60 -0.17 -2.30
N GLN A 3 11.42 0.34 -1.39
CA GLN A 3 12.47 -0.46 -0.74
C GLN A 3 12.52 -0.11 0.76
N THR A 4 13.39 -0.78 1.49
CA THR A 4 13.64 -0.47 2.90
C THR A 4 13.97 1.02 3.04
N GLU A 5 13.36 1.65 4.04
CA GLU A 5 13.46 3.08 4.36
C GLU A 5 12.73 4.03 3.40
N THR A 6 11.98 3.51 2.43
CA THR A 6 11.08 4.36 1.63
C THR A 6 9.91 4.82 2.50
N ARG A 7 9.59 6.10 2.42
CA ARG A 7 8.41 6.68 3.07
C ARG A 7 7.24 6.67 2.10
N LEU A 8 6.07 6.27 2.60
CA LEU A 8 4.85 6.19 1.80
C LEU A 8 3.72 6.92 2.51
N ARG A 9 2.82 7.49 1.73
CA ARG A 9 1.56 7.99 2.25
C ARG A 9 0.58 6.85 2.46
N VAL A 10 -0.36 7.05 3.38
CA VAL A 10 -1.41 6.07 3.63
C VAL A 10 -2.66 6.53 2.91
N ALA A 11 -3.24 5.65 2.11
CA ALA A 11 -4.39 5.94 1.27
C ALA A 11 -5.72 5.45 1.88
N ASP A 12 -5.77 5.30 3.20
CA ASP A 12 -6.98 4.85 3.88
C ASP A 12 -7.29 5.71 5.12
N ASN A 13 -8.42 5.40 5.76
CA ASN A 13 -8.88 6.10 6.95
C ASN A 13 -8.55 5.36 8.26
N SER A 14 -7.52 4.54 8.28
CA SER A 14 -7.09 3.80 9.47
C SER A 14 -6.53 4.71 10.57
N GLY A 15 -6.21 5.94 10.23
CA GLY A 15 -5.60 6.91 11.14
C GLY A 15 -4.11 7.14 10.89
N ALA A 16 -3.43 6.22 10.26
CA ALA A 16 -2.04 6.43 9.86
C ALA A 16 -1.96 7.40 8.69
N LYS A 17 -0.93 8.26 8.68
CA LYS A 17 -0.70 9.24 7.62
C LYS A 17 0.56 8.94 6.82
N GLU A 18 1.60 8.45 7.48
CA GLU A 18 2.88 8.17 6.86
C GLU A 18 3.45 6.86 7.39
N LEU A 19 4.00 6.05 6.49
CA LEU A 19 4.65 4.79 6.79
C LEU A 19 6.11 4.83 6.36
N LEU A 20 6.97 4.13 7.10
CA LEU A 20 8.35 3.87 6.70
C LEU A 20 8.48 2.37 6.42
N CYS A 21 8.86 2.02 5.21
CA CYS A 21 9.06 0.61 4.84
C CYS A 21 10.27 0.03 5.57
N ILE A 22 10.05 -1.05 6.31
CA ILE A 22 11.12 -1.76 7.02
C ILE A 22 11.59 -2.95 6.19
N ARG A 23 10.67 -3.66 5.56
CA ARG A 23 10.96 -4.90 4.85
C ARG A 23 9.97 -5.15 3.73
N VAL A 24 10.46 -5.74 2.65
CA VAL A 24 9.61 -6.20 1.54
C VAL A 24 9.40 -7.70 1.71
N LEU A 25 8.14 -8.14 1.76
CA LEU A 25 7.77 -9.55 1.84
C LEU A 25 7.73 -10.18 0.45
N GLY A 26 7.80 -11.49 0.39
CA GLY A 26 7.64 -12.23 -0.86
C GLY A 26 8.84 -13.03 -1.31
N GLY A 27 9.76 -13.35 -0.40
CA GLY A 27 10.88 -14.23 -0.71
C GLY A 27 12.20 -13.78 -0.13
N THR A 28 13.15 -14.69 -0.07
CA THR A 28 14.48 -14.43 0.43
C THR A 28 15.21 -13.44 -0.50
N GLY A 29 15.78 -12.40 0.09
CA GLY A 29 16.58 -11.42 -0.64
C GLY A 29 15.80 -10.45 -1.50
N ARG A 30 14.49 -10.39 -1.36
CA ARG A 30 13.67 -9.45 -2.10
C ARG A 30 13.94 -8.02 -1.64
N LYS A 31 14.31 -7.14 -2.58
CA LYS A 31 14.73 -5.77 -2.27
C LYS A 31 13.68 -4.73 -2.55
N TYR A 32 12.82 -4.94 -3.57
CA TYR A 32 11.91 -3.92 -4.08
C TYR A 32 10.48 -4.41 -4.10
N ALA A 33 9.56 -3.51 -3.80
CA ALA A 33 8.12 -3.75 -3.90
C ALA A 33 7.53 -2.93 -5.03
N ASN A 34 6.60 -3.54 -5.75
CA ASN A 34 5.76 -2.90 -6.75
C ASN A 34 4.32 -2.87 -6.27
N ILE A 35 3.43 -2.31 -7.10
CA ILE A 35 1.99 -2.31 -6.82
C ILE A 35 1.51 -3.74 -6.61
N GLY A 36 0.76 -3.96 -5.53
CA GLY A 36 0.25 -5.27 -5.17
C GLY A 36 1.15 -6.09 -4.27
N ASP A 37 2.35 -5.62 -3.99
CA ASP A 37 3.27 -6.28 -3.06
C ASP A 37 2.99 -5.86 -1.62
N ILE A 38 3.22 -6.78 -0.69
CA ILE A 38 3.04 -6.54 0.74
C ILE A 38 4.37 -6.14 1.35
N ILE A 39 4.35 -5.10 2.15
CA ILE A 39 5.51 -4.60 2.88
C ILE A 39 5.22 -4.51 4.37
N VAL A 40 6.27 -4.61 5.18
CA VAL A 40 6.20 -4.35 6.63
C VAL A 40 6.66 -2.93 6.86
N CYS A 41 5.86 -2.16 7.58
CA CYS A 41 6.11 -0.73 7.80
C CYS A 41 5.99 -0.35 9.27
N THR A 42 6.68 0.73 9.65
CA THR A 42 6.45 1.44 10.92
C THR A 42 5.61 2.67 10.64
N VAL A 43 4.61 2.92 11.47
CA VAL A 43 3.78 4.13 11.38
C VAL A 43 4.59 5.31 11.93
N LYS A 44 4.90 6.28 11.08
CA LYS A 44 5.70 7.46 11.44
C LYS A 44 4.85 8.66 11.80
N ASP A 45 3.62 8.73 11.32
CA ASP A 45 2.66 9.78 11.65
C ASP A 45 1.27 9.20 11.64
N ALA A 46 0.48 9.54 12.64
CA ALA A 46 -0.89 9.03 12.80
C ALA A 46 -1.77 10.04 13.52
N THR A 47 -3.07 9.99 13.21
CA THR A 47 -4.08 10.78 13.91
C THR A 47 -4.34 10.17 15.28
N PRO A 48 -4.35 10.97 16.35
CA PRO A 48 -4.71 10.45 17.69
C PRO A 48 -6.09 9.81 17.69
N GLY A 49 -6.22 8.66 18.34
CA GLY A 49 -7.47 7.93 18.44
C GLY A 49 -7.84 7.07 17.24
N GLY A 50 -6.98 6.96 16.23
CA GLY A 50 -7.19 6.07 15.09
C GLY A 50 -6.97 4.60 15.43
N ALA A 51 -7.27 3.72 14.46
CA ALA A 51 -7.10 2.28 14.61
C ALA A 51 -5.63 1.87 14.76
N VAL A 52 -4.71 2.66 14.21
CA VAL A 52 -3.26 2.45 14.35
C VAL A 52 -2.63 3.69 14.98
N LYS A 53 -1.54 3.48 15.68
CA LYS A 53 -0.84 4.52 16.42
C LYS A 53 0.57 4.70 15.89
N LYS A 54 1.14 5.89 16.12
CA LYS A 54 2.53 6.17 15.80
C LYS A 54 3.44 5.17 16.51
N GLY A 55 4.38 4.60 15.76
CA GLY A 55 5.29 3.58 16.26
C GLY A 55 4.83 2.15 16.07
N ASP A 56 3.58 1.92 15.69
CA ASP A 56 3.10 0.57 15.40
C ASP A 56 3.81 -0.02 14.18
N VAL A 57 4.03 -1.33 14.22
CA VAL A 57 4.54 -2.09 13.07
C VAL A 57 3.33 -2.75 12.40
N VAL A 58 3.12 -2.44 11.13
CA VAL A 58 1.95 -2.89 10.38
C VAL A 58 2.36 -3.48 9.05
N LYS A 59 1.48 -4.27 8.44
CA LYS A 59 1.62 -4.75 7.08
C LYS A 59 0.76 -3.89 6.16
N ALA A 60 1.28 -3.59 4.99
CA ALA A 60 0.60 -2.75 4.03
C ALA A 60 0.82 -3.28 2.61
N VAL A 61 -0.12 -2.98 1.73
CA VAL A 61 0.00 -3.27 0.30
C VAL A 61 0.25 -1.97 -0.45
N VAL A 62 1.18 -1.99 -1.39
CA VAL A 62 1.49 -0.83 -2.22
C VAL A 62 0.39 -0.65 -3.26
N VAL A 63 -0.26 0.51 -3.27
CA VAL A 63 -1.38 0.80 -4.18
C VAL A 63 -1.02 1.82 -5.25
N ARG A 64 -0.01 2.66 -5.02
CA ARG A 64 0.49 3.66 -5.97
C ARG A 64 2.00 3.75 -5.89
N THR A 65 2.65 3.96 -7.04
CA THR A 65 4.09 4.24 -7.08
C THR A 65 4.38 5.37 -8.04
N LYS A 66 5.39 6.18 -7.72
CA LYS A 66 5.88 7.24 -8.62
C LYS A 66 6.54 6.67 -9.87
N ARG A 67 7.23 5.55 -9.72
CA ARG A 67 7.90 4.90 -10.85
C ARG A 67 6.90 4.33 -11.85
N GLY A 68 5.76 3.84 -11.35
CA GLY A 68 4.72 3.27 -12.18
C GLY A 68 4.97 1.83 -12.57
N THR A 69 4.04 1.30 -13.32
CA THR A 69 4.04 -0.10 -13.76
C THR A 69 3.71 -0.17 -15.25
N ARG A 70 4.52 -0.91 -15.99
CA ARG A 70 4.29 -1.19 -17.39
C ARG A 70 3.34 -2.38 -17.51
N ARG A 71 2.31 -2.24 -18.35
CA ARG A 71 1.31 -3.28 -18.56
C ARG A 71 1.59 -4.09 -19.81
N ALA A 72 1.01 -5.29 -19.88
CA ALA A 72 1.21 -6.21 -20.98
C ALA A 72 0.75 -5.64 -22.34
N ASP A 73 -0.24 -4.75 -22.35
CA ASP A 73 -0.75 -4.10 -23.58
C ASP A 73 0.11 -2.93 -24.05
N GLY A 74 1.23 -2.66 -23.38
CA GLY A 74 2.12 -1.54 -23.69
C GLY A 74 1.78 -0.23 -23.01
N SER A 75 0.64 -0.15 -22.29
CA SER A 75 0.29 1.05 -21.52
C SER A 75 1.12 1.12 -20.23
N TYR A 76 1.09 2.28 -19.60
CA TYR A 76 1.88 2.56 -18.41
C TYR A 76 1.02 3.31 -17.40
N VAL A 77 0.99 2.85 -16.16
CA VAL A 77 0.32 3.56 -15.08
C VAL A 77 1.36 4.16 -14.15
N LYS A 78 1.19 5.43 -13.81
CA LYS A 78 2.14 6.20 -13.01
C LYS A 78 1.37 7.17 -12.13
N PHE A 79 1.82 7.32 -10.90
CA PHE A 79 1.16 8.18 -9.92
C PHE A 79 2.12 9.26 -9.42
N ASP A 80 1.55 10.30 -8.78
CA ASP A 80 2.33 11.43 -8.27
C ASP A 80 3.05 11.10 -6.96
N GLN A 81 2.66 10.03 -6.29
CA GLN A 81 3.22 9.68 -4.98
C GLN A 81 3.22 8.18 -4.76
N ASN A 82 4.07 7.74 -3.85
CA ASN A 82 4.04 6.37 -3.34
C ASN A 82 3.00 6.30 -2.23
N ALA A 83 2.10 5.33 -2.29
CA ALA A 83 1.07 5.16 -1.29
C ALA A 83 0.78 3.70 -1.02
N ALA A 84 0.35 3.42 0.20
CA ALA A 84 0.02 2.07 0.65
C ALA A 84 -1.27 2.10 1.46
N VAL A 85 -1.91 0.93 1.55
CA VAL A 85 -3.09 0.70 2.37
C VAL A 85 -2.73 -0.34 3.42
N ILE A 86 -3.04 -0.06 4.69
CA ILE A 86 -2.77 -0.99 5.78
C ILE A 86 -3.73 -2.15 5.69
N ILE A 87 -3.20 -3.37 5.72
CA ILE A 87 -3.98 -4.61 5.73
C ILE A 87 -3.84 -5.30 7.09
N LYS A 88 -4.75 -6.23 7.39
CA LYS A 88 -4.77 -6.91 8.68
C LYS A 88 -3.58 -7.85 8.86
N ASP A 89 -3.25 -8.63 7.82
CA ASP A 89 -2.10 -9.53 7.83
C ASP A 89 -1.76 -9.94 6.39
N LYS A 90 -0.59 -10.53 6.19
CA LYS A 90 -0.20 -11.05 4.87
C LYS A 90 -1.16 -12.13 4.35
N ASN A 91 -1.82 -12.86 5.26
CA ASN A 91 -2.80 -13.90 4.94
C ASN A 91 -4.23 -13.37 4.95
N ASP A 92 -4.45 -12.16 5.46
CA ASP A 92 -5.75 -11.49 5.47
C ASP A 92 -5.61 -10.17 4.70
N LYS A 93 -6.00 -10.19 3.45
CA LYS A 93 -5.86 -9.06 2.52
C LYS A 93 -6.93 -7.98 2.69
N ASN A 94 -7.75 -8.08 3.71
CA ASN A 94 -8.74 -7.05 4.00
C ASN A 94 -8.08 -5.82 4.60
N PRO A 95 -8.48 -4.60 4.18
CA PRO A 95 -7.93 -3.38 4.77
C PRO A 95 -8.41 -3.18 6.21
N VAL A 96 -7.57 -2.56 7.01
CA VAL A 96 -7.94 -2.17 8.37
C VAL A 96 -8.96 -1.03 8.34
N GLY A 97 -8.81 -0.10 7.42
CA GLY A 97 -9.73 1.01 7.25
C GLY A 97 -10.99 0.61 6.47
N THR A 98 -11.96 1.52 6.47
CA THR A 98 -13.25 1.32 5.80
C THR A 98 -13.36 2.15 4.51
N ARG A 99 -12.43 3.06 4.25
CA ARG A 99 -12.43 3.93 3.06
C ARG A 99 -11.03 3.99 2.46
N ILE A 100 -10.99 4.14 1.14
CA ILE A 100 -9.75 4.33 0.38
C ILE A 100 -9.80 5.72 -0.25
N PHE A 101 -8.68 6.44 -0.18
CA PHE A 101 -8.56 7.79 -0.72
C PHE A 101 -7.71 7.79 -1.99
N GLY A 102 -8.22 8.43 -3.03
CA GLY A 102 -7.53 8.55 -4.29
C GLY A 102 -7.55 7.27 -5.13
N PRO A 103 -6.91 7.31 -6.32
CA PRO A 103 -6.92 6.18 -7.22
C PRO A 103 -6.02 5.05 -6.75
N VAL A 104 -6.34 3.83 -7.16
CA VAL A 104 -5.49 2.66 -7.00
C VAL A 104 -5.27 2.01 -8.36
N ALA A 105 -4.20 1.27 -8.51
CA ALA A 105 -3.92 0.56 -9.75
C ALA A 105 -4.75 -0.73 -9.81
N ARG A 106 -5.24 -1.08 -11.01
CA ARG A 106 -6.06 -2.28 -11.20
C ARG A 106 -5.30 -3.59 -11.00
N GLU A 107 -3.96 -3.55 -10.97
CA GLU A 107 -3.13 -4.71 -10.65
C GLU A 107 -3.44 -5.31 -9.29
N LEU A 108 -4.03 -4.54 -8.38
CA LEU A 108 -4.49 -5.05 -7.08
C LEU A 108 -5.57 -6.13 -7.20
N ARG A 109 -6.34 -6.10 -8.27
CA ARG A 109 -7.35 -7.14 -8.55
C ARG A 109 -6.68 -8.48 -8.83
N ASP A 110 -5.59 -8.45 -9.60
CA ASP A 110 -4.85 -9.66 -9.97
C ASP A 110 -4.11 -10.28 -8.79
N THR A 111 -3.74 -9.46 -7.80
CA THR A 111 -3.04 -9.91 -6.60
C THR A 111 -3.99 -10.25 -5.44
N GLY A 112 -5.29 -10.16 -5.65
CA GLY A 112 -6.29 -10.63 -4.70
C GLY A 112 -6.79 -9.61 -3.69
N PHE A 113 -6.49 -8.32 -3.87
CA PHE A 113 -6.94 -7.25 -2.97
C PHE A 113 -8.30 -6.69 -3.42
N MET A 114 -9.29 -7.56 -3.55
CA MET A 114 -10.60 -7.20 -4.10
C MET A 114 -11.35 -6.20 -3.24
N LYS A 115 -11.22 -6.28 -1.92
CA LYS A 115 -11.90 -5.35 -1.02
C LYS A 115 -11.38 -3.93 -1.20
N ILE A 116 -10.07 -3.79 -1.37
CA ILE A 116 -9.44 -2.49 -1.61
C ILE A 116 -9.93 -1.92 -2.94
N VAL A 117 -9.96 -2.73 -3.99
CA VAL A 117 -10.45 -2.30 -5.30
C VAL A 117 -11.91 -1.85 -5.22
N SER A 118 -12.76 -2.58 -4.47
CA SER A 118 -14.16 -2.23 -4.35
C SER A 118 -14.40 -0.94 -3.55
N LEU A 119 -13.51 -0.61 -2.60
CA LEU A 119 -13.62 0.60 -1.80
C LEU A 119 -12.98 1.82 -2.47
N ALA A 120 -12.12 1.62 -3.45
CA ALA A 120 -11.42 2.72 -4.10
C ALA A 120 -12.37 3.58 -4.92
N PRO A 121 -12.23 4.92 -4.86
CA PRO A 121 -13.08 5.81 -5.66
C PRO A 121 -12.76 5.75 -7.16
N GLU A 122 -11.55 5.34 -7.51
CA GLU A 122 -11.12 5.24 -8.90
C GLU A 122 -10.08 4.12 -9.03
N VAL A 123 -10.21 3.33 -10.08
CA VAL A 123 -9.26 2.24 -10.38
C VAL A 123 -8.64 2.51 -11.75
N LEU A 124 -7.35 2.75 -11.77
CA LEU A 124 -6.58 3.04 -12.99
C LEU A 124 -5.73 1.82 -13.42
#